data_0324e8bfcb5747850ba05246890411dc
#
_entry.id   0324e8bfcb5747850ba05246890411dc
#
_cell.length_a   1.000
_cell.length_b   1.000
_cell.length_c   1.000
_cell.angle_alpha   90.00
_cell.angle_beta   90.00
_cell.angle_gamma   90.00
#
_symmetry.space_group_name_H-M   'P 1'
#
loop_
_entity.id
_entity.type
_entity.pdbx_description
1 polymer ?
#
loop_
_entity_poly.entity_id
_entity_poly.type
_entity_poly.pdbx_seq_one_letter_code
_entity_poly.pdbx_strand_id
1 'polypeptide(L)'
;PEVQIVATEPQNASLLTGGSFTPHKIQGWTPDFVPYVLQELLDGAGYDELLPIAGPEGIEWARKLAQKEGILTGISGGASFAAAMKVAQRAEPGSVILCMLPDTGERYLSTPLFEGIPEDMDAEEQAISKSTPGYQLG
;
A
#
# COMPACT_ATOMS: atom_id res chain seq x y z
N PRO A 1 -17.02 -19.62 -9.26
CA PRO A 1 -16.21 -18.64 -9.99
C PRO A 1 -14.75 -18.86 -9.64
N GLU A 2 -13.89 -18.81 -10.64
CA GLU A 2 -12.46 -18.90 -10.45
C GLU A 2 -11.97 -17.56 -9.90
N VAL A 3 -11.21 -17.60 -8.80
CA VAL A 3 -10.59 -16.41 -8.21
C VAL A 3 -9.20 -16.26 -8.83
N GLN A 4 -8.94 -15.13 -9.44
CA GLN A 4 -7.61 -14.78 -9.95
C GLN A 4 -6.74 -14.26 -8.80
N ILE A 5 -5.57 -14.85 -8.60
CA ILE A 5 -4.59 -14.46 -7.58
C ILE A 5 -3.51 -13.59 -8.22
N VAL A 6 -3.43 -12.34 -7.81
CA VAL A 6 -2.40 -11.40 -8.25
C VAL A 6 -1.42 -11.19 -7.12
N ALA A 7 -0.20 -11.69 -7.27
CA ALA A 7 0.89 -11.44 -6.34
C ALA A 7 1.59 -10.10 -6.66
N THR A 8 2.25 -9.54 -5.66
CA THR A 8 3.01 -8.29 -5.81
C THR A 8 4.38 -8.41 -5.17
N GLU A 9 5.36 -7.76 -5.76
CA GLU A 9 6.70 -7.63 -5.17
C GLU A 9 7.27 -6.22 -5.43
N PRO A 10 8.29 -5.78 -4.64
CA PRO A 10 8.96 -4.52 -4.95
C PRO A 10 9.70 -4.62 -6.28
N GLN A 11 9.55 -3.62 -7.14
CA GLN A 11 10.16 -3.60 -8.46
C GLN A 11 11.69 -3.79 -8.44
N ASN A 12 12.36 -3.35 -7.37
CA ASN A 12 13.81 -3.44 -7.22
C ASN A 12 14.26 -4.58 -6.27
N ALA A 13 13.34 -5.44 -5.85
CA ALA A 13 13.63 -6.62 -5.02
C ALA A 13 12.78 -7.81 -5.51
N SER A 14 12.97 -8.18 -6.77
CA SER A 14 12.13 -9.09 -7.53
C SER A 14 12.52 -10.56 -7.34
N LEU A 15 12.48 -11.08 -6.10
CA LEU A 15 12.88 -12.45 -5.78
C LEU A 15 12.00 -13.51 -6.46
N LEU A 16 10.70 -13.23 -6.64
CA LEU A 16 9.77 -14.18 -7.26
C LEU A 16 10.01 -14.34 -8.77
N THR A 17 10.63 -13.34 -9.40
CA THR A 17 11.01 -13.39 -10.82
C THR A 17 12.46 -13.78 -11.06
N GLY A 18 13.15 -14.31 -10.03
CA GLY A 18 14.54 -14.74 -10.13
C GLY A 18 15.58 -13.62 -10.10
N GLY A 19 15.17 -12.41 -9.70
CA GLY A 19 16.04 -11.29 -9.44
C GLY A 19 16.76 -11.40 -8.09
N SER A 20 17.40 -10.30 -7.68
CA SER A 20 18.11 -10.21 -6.40
C SER A 20 17.43 -9.21 -5.47
N PHE A 21 17.63 -9.39 -4.17
CA PHE A 21 17.20 -8.43 -3.17
C PHE A 21 17.99 -7.12 -3.29
N THR A 22 17.26 -6.02 -3.27
CA THR A 22 17.79 -4.67 -3.08
C THR A 22 16.92 -3.97 -2.04
N PRO A 23 17.48 -3.23 -1.06
CA PRO A 23 16.70 -2.49 -0.08
C PRO A 23 15.64 -1.60 -0.75
N HIS A 24 14.41 -1.67 -0.26
CA HIS A 24 13.27 -0.97 -0.82
C HIS A 24 12.45 -0.24 0.25
N LYS A 25 11.58 0.68 -0.18
CA LYS A 25 10.79 1.55 0.73
C LYS A 25 9.46 0.92 1.16
N ILE A 26 9.08 -0.23 0.62
CA ILE A 26 7.80 -0.90 0.96
C ILE A 26 8.02 -1.79 2.18
N GLN A 27 7.93 -1.19 3.36
CA GLN A 27 8.11 -1.90 4.62
C GLN A 27 7.08 -3.03 4.77
N GLY A 28 7.54 -4.20 5.20
CA GLY A 28 6.71 -5.39 5.35
C GLY A 28 6.64 -6.30 4.12
N TRP A 29 7.09 -5.82 2.96
CA TRP A 29 7.22 -6.65 1.75
C TRP A 29 8.61 -7.28 1.67
N THR A 30 8.71 -8.35 0.96
CA THR A 30 9.90 -9.06 0.48
C THR A 30 11.17 -8.84 1.32
N PRO A 31 11.46 -9.72 2.28
CA PRO A 31 12.80 -9.80 2.88
C PRO A 31 13.80 -10.32 1.82
N ASP A 32 15.06 -10.50 2.20
CA ASP A 32 16.12 -11.04 1.31
C ASP A 32 15.99 -12.55 1.04
N PHE A 33 14.86 -13.15 1.40
CA PHE A 33 14.51 -14.55 1.14
C PHE A 33 13.02 -14.72 0.85
N VAL A 34 12.64 -15.83 0.22
CA VAL A 34 11.22 -16.20 0.07
C VAL A 34 10.74 -16.86 1.36
N PRO A 35 9.74 -16.27 2.07
CA PRO A 35 9.21 -16.89 3.28
C PRO A 35 8.61 -18.27 3.01
N TYR A 36 8.73 -19.19 3.99
CA TYR A 36 8.28 -20.57 3.84
C TYR A 36 6.80 -20.67 3.43
N VAL A 37 5.93 -19.86 4.04
CA VAL A 37 4.50 -19.82 3.70
C VAL A 37 4.26 -19.45 2.23
N LEU A 38 5.06 -18.51 1.70
CA LEU A 38 4.98 -18.15 0.28
C LEU A 38 5.54 -19.25 -0.60
N GLN A 39 6.60 -19.92 -0.17
CA GLN A 39 7.16 -21.06 -0.91
C GLN A 39 6.13 -22.21 -1.03
N GLU A 40 5.40 -22.52 0.04
CA GLU A 40 4.31 -23.51 -0.03
C GLU A 40 3.22 -23.13 -1.04
N LEU A 41 2.88 -21.84 -1.15
CA LEU A 41 1.95 -21.36 -2.16
C LEU A 41 2.51 -21.56 -3.56
N LEU A 42 3.79 -21.22 -3.79
CA LEU A 42 4.44 -21.38 -5.08
C LEU A 42 4.57 -22.83 -5.53
N ASP A 43 4.84 -23.73 -4.58
CA ASP A 43 4.94 -25.18 -4.83
C ASP A 43 3.55 -25.83 -5.07
N GLY A 44 2.47 -25.16 -4.64
CA GLY A 44 1.08 -25.60 -4.75
C GLY A 44 0.28 -24.87 -5.85
N ALA A 45 -0.68 -24.05 -5.44
CA ALA A 45 -1.59 -23.37 -6.35
C ALA A 45 -0.93 -22.24 -7.18
N GLY A 46 0.14 -21.66 -6.63
CA GLY A 46 0.82 -20.53 -7.26
C GLY A 46 -0.01 -19.23 -7.25
N TYR A 47 0.31 -18.36 -8.18
CA TYR A 47 -0.44 -17.13 -8.49
C TYR A 47 -0.64 -17.03 -10.00
N ASP A 48 -1.68 -16.33 -10.44
CA ASP A 48 -2.00 -16.17 -11.86
C ASP A 48 -1.17 -15.05 -12.49
N GLU A 49 -0.82 -14.03 -11.72
CA GLU A 49 -0.08 -12.87 -12.18
C GLU A 49 0.82 -12.31 -11.09
N LEU A 50 1.96 -11.72 -11.49
CA LEU A 50 2.86 -11.00 -10.61
C LEU A 50 3.04 -9.56 -11.12
N LEU A 51 2.75 -8.58 -10.24
CA LEU A 51 2.91 -7.16 -10.53
C LEU A 51 4.02 -6.54 -9.68
N PRO A 52 5.11 -6.09 -10.30
CA PRO A 52 6.12 -5.31 -9.59
C PRO A 52 5.61 -3.89 -9.30
N ILE A 53 5.82 -3.42 -8.06
CA ILE A 53 5.41 -2.09 -7.61
C ILE A 53 6.62 -1.30 -7.12
N ALA A 54 6.76 -0.06 -7.60
CA ALA A 54 7.82 0.83 -7.15
C ALA A 54 7.50 1.40 -5.75
N GLY A 55 8.53 1.57 -4.90
CA GLY A 55 8.35 2.14 -3.56
C GLY A 55 7.69 3.52 -3.55
N PRO A 56 8.09 4.47 -4.40
CA PRO A 56 7.43 5.76 -4.52
C PRO A 56 5.95 5.66 -4.91
N GLU A 57 5.58 4.71 -5.75
CA GLU A 57 4.19 4.46 -6.14
C GLU A 57 3.34 4.02 -4.94
N GLY A 58 3.88 3.14 -4.07
CA GLY A 58 3.23 2.75 -2.82
C GLY A 58 2.98 3.93 -1.88
N ILE A 59 3.95 4.84 -1.73
CA ILE A 59 3.81 6.06 -0.94
C ILE A 59 2.72 6.97 -1.51
N GLU A 60 2.73 7.18 -2.82
CA GLU A 60 1.75 8.02 -3.51
C GLU A 60 0.31 7.51 -3.30
N TRP A 61 0.09 6.21 -3.47
CA TRP A 61 -1.24 5.63 -3.31
C TRP A 61 -1.70 5.57 -1.85
N ALA A 62 -0.79 5.36 -0.88
CA ALA A 62 -1.14 5.47 0.53
C ALA A 62 -1.61 6.90 0.88
N ARG A 63 -0.93 7.93 0.38
CA ARG A 63 -1.34 9.34 0.54
C ARG A 63 -2.68 9.63 -0.14
N LYS A 64 -2.91 9.13 -1.36
CA LYS A 64 -4.18 9.29 -2.07
C LYS A 64 -5.35 8.64 -1.32
N LEU A 65 -5.16 7.44 -0.77
CA LEU A 65 -6.16 6.78 0.06
C LEU A 65 -6.53 7.62 1.28
N ALA A 66 -5.54 8.17 1.98
CA ALA A 66 -5.79 9.04 3.12
C ALA A 66 -6.55 10.31 2.73
N GLN A 67 -6.11 11.00 1.67
CA GLN A 67 -6.66 12.29 1.26
C GLN A 67 -8.04 12.20 0.61
N LYS A 68 -8.32 11.12 -0.14
CA LYS A 68 -9.54 11.01 -0.94
C LYS A 68 -10.61 10.13 -0.32
N GLU A 69 -10.19 9.13 0.43
CA GLU A 69 -11.07 8.10 0.98
C GLU A 69 -11.05 8.06 2.52
N GLY A 70 -10.17 8.84 3.17
CA GLY A 70 -10.02 8.81 4.63
C GLY A 70 -9.41 7.50 5.15
N ILE A 71 -8.76 6.71 4.29
CA ILE A 71 -8.16 5.44 4.66
C ILE A 71 -6.67 5.63 4.93
N LEU A 72 -6.30 5.66 6.19
CA LEU A 72 -4.92 5.83 6.63
C LEU A 72 -4.22 4.46 6.70
N THR A 73 -3.47 4.11 5.66
CA THR A 73 -2.71 2.85 5.57
C THR A 73 -1.21 3.08 5.50
N GLY A 74 -0.41 2.04 5.79
CA GLY A 74 1.03 2.06 5.59
C GLY A 74 1.45 1.98 4.11
N ILE A 75 2.76 2.06 3.86
CA ILE A 75 3.33 2.05 2.50
C ILE A 75 2.99 0.74 1.76
N SER A 76 3.00 -0.39 2.47
CA SER A 76 2.64 -1.70 1.89
C SER A 76 1.17 -1.76 1.47
N GLY A 77 0.26 -1.15 2.24
CA GLY A 77 -1.15 -1.01 1.87
C GLY A 77 -1.31 -0.15 0.62
N GLY A 78 -0.60 0.99 0.54
CA GLY A 78 -0.56 1.81 -0.67
C GLY A 78 -0.02 1.07 -1.89
N ALA A 79 1.02 0.24 -1.71
CA ALA A 79 1.58 -0.59 -2.78
C ALA A 79 0.60 -1.68 -3.24
N SER A 80 -0.09 -2.35 -2.32
CA SER A 80 -1.16 -3.30 -2.66
C SER A 80 -2.29 -2.62 -3.42
N PHE A 81 -2.68 -1.42 -2.99
CA PHE A 81 -3.72 -0.65 -3.67
C PHE A 81 -3.28 -0.17 -5.06
N ALA A 82 -2.01 0.21 -5.24
CA ALA A 82 -1.45 0.52 -6.56
C ALA A 82 -1.61 -0.67 -7.53
N ALA A 83 -1.30 -1.88 -7.08
CA ALA A 83 -1.50 -3.10 -7.86
C ALA A 83 -2.99 -3.33 -8.18
N ALA A 84 -3.88 -3.18 -7.18
CA ALA A 84 -5.32 -3.29 -7.37
C ALA A 84 -5.84 -2.31 -8.43
N MET A 85 -5.34 -1.07 -8.45
CA MET A 85 -5.70 -0.07 -9.46
C MET A 85 -5.22 -0.45 -10.86
N LYS A 86 -4.03 -1.06 -11.00
CA LYS A 86 -3.56 -1.59 -12.29
C LYS A 86 -4.45 -2.71 -12.80
N VAL A 87 -4.91 -3.58 -11.92
CA VAL A 87 -5.88 -4.64 -12.26
C VAL A 87 -7.23 -4.04 -12.64
N ALA A 88 -7.73 -3.07 -11.85
CA ALA A 88 -9.02 -2.43 -12.09
C ALA A 88 -9.13 -1.75 -13.46
N GLN A 89 -8.04 -1.17 -13.96
CA GLN A 89 -8.01 -0.50 -15.27
C GLN A 89 -8.31 -1.44 -16.45
N ARG A 90 -8.13 -2.74 -16.28
CA ARG A 90 -8.29 -3.77 -17.33
C ARG A 90 -9.34 -4.83 -16.99
N ALA A 91 -9.91 -4.76 -15.78
CA ALA A 91 -10.94 -5.68 -15.35
C ALA A 91 -12.28 -5.39 -16.06
N GLU A 92 -13.05 -6.44 -16.30
CA GLU A 92 -14.39 -6.30 -16.87
C GLU A 92 -15.32 -5.55 -15.90
N PRO A 93 -16.27 -4.76 -16.43
CA PRO A 93 -17.27 -4.08 -15.59
C PRO A 93 -18.01 -5.06 -14.68
N GLY A 94 -18.11 -4.74 -13.39
CA GLY A 94 -18.73 -5.59 -12.38
C GLY A 94 -17.78 -6.58 -11.70
N SER A 95 -16.48 -6.60 -12.06
CA SER A 95 -15.47 -7.37 -11.33
C SER A 95 -15.33 -6.91 -9.89
N VAL A 96 -15.09 -7.85 -8.98
CA VAL A 96 -14.79 -7.57 -7.57
C VAL A 96 -13.31 -7.79 -7.32
N ILE A 97 -12.62 -6.76 -6.82
CA ILE A 97 -11.19 -6.79 -6.52
C ILE A 97 -10.99 -6.64 -5.02
N LEU A 98 -10.45 -7.68 -4.39
CA LEU A 98 -10.05 -7.64 -2.98
C LEU A 98 -8.60 -7.18 -2.87
N CYS A 99 -8.37 -6.11 -2.12
CA CYS A 99 -7.05 -5.56 -1.82
C CYS A 99 -6.77 -5.58 -0.32
N MET A 100 -5.63 -6.13 0.08
CA MET A 100 -5.21 -6.15 1.48
C MET A 100 -4.53 -4.83 1.87
N LEU A 101 -5.01 -4.20 2.93
CA LEU A 101 -4.39 -3.05 3.61
C LEU A 101 -3.96 -3.51 5.01
N PRO A 102 -2.71 -3.98 5.20
CA PRO A 102 -2.35 -4.82 6.35
C PRO A 102 -2.18 -4.04 7.67
N ASP A 103 -1.97 -2.73 7.62
CA ASP A 103 -1.75 -1.91 8.81
C ASP A 103 -2.18 -0.44 8.62
N THR A 104 -1.95 0.37 9.66
CA THR A 104 -2.34 1.79 9.68
C THR A 104 -1.14 2.72 9.47
N GLY A 105 -1.39 3.92 8.95
CA GLY A 105 -0.37 4.91 8.63
C GLY A 105 0.35 5.49 9.85
N GLU A 106 -0.24 5.45 11.05
CA GLU A 106 0.36 6.02 12.27
C GLU A 106 1.72 5.41 12.60
N ARG A 107 1.97 4.18 12.18
CA ARG A 107 3.28 3.50 12.36
C ARG A 107 4.40 4.11 11.52
N TYR A 108 4.06 4.98 10.57
CA TYR A 108 4.96 5.48 9.53
C TYR A 108 5.23 6.99 9.62
N LEU A 109 4.85 7.66 10.72
CA LEU A 109 4.99 9.11 10.91
C LEU A 109 6.42 9.62 10.68
N SER A 110 7.44 8.83 11.05
CA SER A 110 8.85 9.17 10.84
C SER A 110 9.45 8.69 9.53
N THR A 111 8.62 8.25 8.57
CA THR A 111 9.06 7.68 7.30
C THR A 111 8.74 8.60 6.13
N PRO A 112 9.24 8.31 4.91
CA PRO A 112 8.90 9.07 3.70
C PRO A 112 7.39 9.16 3.40
N LEU A 113 6.54 8.35 4.04
CA LEU A 113 5.08 8.46 3.88
C LEU A 113 4.57 9.84 4.28
N PHE A 114 5.14 10.45 5.33
CA PHE A 114 4.74 11.76 5.85
C PHE A 114 5.74 12.88 5.51
N GLU A 115 6.74 12.59 4.68
CA GLU A 115 7.72 13.60 4.26
C GLU A 115 7.02 14.79 3.58
N GLY A 116 7.30 16.01 4.06
CA GLY A 116 6.71 17.25 3.57
C GLY A 116 5.33 17.58 4.14
N ILE A 117 4.80 16.77 5.08
CA ILE A 117 3.60 17.09 5.85
C ILE A 117 4.07 17.71 7.19
N PRO A 118 3.74 18.98 7.47
CA PRO A 118 4.12 19.62 8.73
C PRO A 118 3.37 19.00 9.93
N GLU A 119 3.95 19.12 11.13
CA GLU A 119 3.28 18.72 12.37
C GLU A 119 2.20 19.74 12.78
N ASP A 120 2.45 21.03 12.50
CA ASP A 120 1.52 22.10 12.81
C ASP A 120 0.53 22.34 11.69
N MET A 121 -0.72 22.65 12.07
CA MET A 121 -1.77 23.04 11.13
C MET A 121 -1.40 24.33 10.43
N ASP A 122 -1.60 24.40 9.13
CA ASP A 122 -1.56 25.64 8.38
C ASP A 122 -2.78 26.54 8.68
N ALA A 123 -2.84 27.72 8.09
CA ALA A 123 -3.91 28.69 8.35
C ALA A 123 -5.30 28.19 7.90
N GLU A 124 -5.36 27.41 6.82
CA GLU A 124 -6.61 26.84 6.28
C GLU A 124 -7.10 25.69 7.17
N GLU A 125 -6.21 24.80 7.57
CA GLU A 125 -6.52 23.71 8.51
C GLU A 125 -6.96 24.25 9.87
N GLN A 126 -6.33 25.32 10.38
CA GLN A 126 -6.77 26.01 11.60
C GLN A 126 -8.17 26.62 11.46
N ALA A 127 -8.49 27.20 10.30
CA ALA A 127 -9.82 27.73 10.05
C ALA A 127 -10.88 26.62 10.03
N ILE A 128 -10.59 25.49 9.39
CA ILE A 128 -11.45 24.28 9.36
C ILE A 128 -11.65 23.74 10.79
N SER A 129 -10.57 23.59 11.55
CA SER A 129 -10.62 23.12 12.95
C SER A 129 -11.51 23.99 13.82
N LYS A 130 -11.55 25.30 13.58
CA LYS A 130 -12.38 26.26 14.34
C LYS A 130 -13.81 26.39 13.80
N SER A 131 -14.11 25.84 12.62
CA SER A 131 -15.43 25.98 11.98
C SER A 131 -16.51 25.08 12.60
N THR A 132 -16.12 24.06 13.34
CA THR A 132 -17.03 23.17 14.06
C THR A 132 -16.90 23.36 15.57
N PRO A 133 -18.02 23.30 16.33
CA PRO A 133 -17.95 23.31 17.79
C PRO A 133 -17.07 22.14 18.26
N GLY A 134 -15.90 22.44 18.81
CA GLY A 134 -15.02 21.43 19.39
C GLY A 134 -15.64 20.87 20.67
N TYR A 135 -15.81 19.57 20.78
CA TYR A 135 -15.96 18.94 22.07
C TYR A 135 -14.57 19.00 22.75
N GLN A 136 -14.43 19.89 23.69
CA GLN A 136 -13.31 19.84 24.61
C GLN A 136 -13.56 18.64 25.54
N LEU A 137 -12.86 17.56 25.30
CA LEU A 137 -12.70 16.52 26.31
C LEU A 137 -11.79 17.14 27.37
N GLY A 138 -12.40 17.60 28.46
CA GLY A 138 -11.72 18.14 29.63
C GLY A 138 -11.01 17.03 30.43
#